data_47dd0bc2e4039a310b10819ce696ec6b
#
_entry.id   47dd0bc2e4039a310b10819ce696ec6b
#
_cell.length_a   1.000
_cell.length_b   1.000
_cell.length_c   1.000
_cell.angle_alpha   90.00
_cell.angle_beta   90.00
_cell.angle_gamma   90.00
#
_symmetry.space_group_name_H-M   'P 1'
#
loop_
_entity.id
_entity.type
_entity.pdbx_description
1 polymer ?
#
loop_
_entity_poly.entity_id
_entity_poly.type
_entity_poly.pdbx_seq_one_letter_code
_entity_poly.pdbx_strand_id
1 'polypeptide(L)'
;MKKVRVLTAEEAALLVNDGDTIATGGFVSCACPEALSKALEKRFLETGHPRDLTLFFAAGQGHRDGTGGDHYGHEGMVKRVIGGHWDRAPKLGDLALSNKIEAYNLPQGVISHMYRDIAAHNIGTITHVGLYTFADPRNGGGKLNDVTKEDLVKVIEIEGQERLLYKAFPINVVFLRASYADEYGNCTVHREIGPIDVTAMAQACKNSGGRVIVQVEKIVQGGSLDPKLVAIPGIYVDSIVVGS
;
A
#
# COMPACT_ATOMS: atom_id res chain seq x y z
N MET A 1 10.33 26.65 6.69
CA MET A 1 10.12 25.32 6.08
C MET A 1 9.47 25.50 4.72
N LYS A 2 9.75 24.62 3.74
CA LYS A 2 9.09 24.64 2.44
C LYS A 2 7.66 24.11 2.59
N LYS A 3 6.67 24.78 1.96
CA LYS A 3 5.30 24.30 1.94
C LYS A 3 5.21 23.02 1.10
N VAL A 4 4.37 22.08 1.53
CA VAL A 4 4.07 20.85 0.81
C VAL A 4 3.27 21.18 -0.46
N ARG A 5 3.42 20.38 -1.50
CA ARG A 5 2.64 20.53 -2.74
C ARG A 5 1.20 20.05 -2.51
N VAL A 6 0.23 20.87 -2.87
CA VAL A 6 -1.19 20.52 -2.85
C VAL A 6 -1.64 20.22 -4.28
N LEU A 7 -2.30 19.10 -4.48
CA LEU A 7 -2.76 18.59 -5.78
C LEU A 7 -4.25 18.27 -5.74
N THR A 8 -4.88 18.25 -6.91
CA THR A 8 -6.16 17.50 -7.07
C THR A 8 -5.89 16.00 -7.09
N ALA A 9 -6.92 15.19 -6.91
CA ALA A 9 -6.77 13.73 -7.00
C ALA A 9 -6.34 13.28 -8.41
N GLU A 10 -6.83 13.96 -9.45
CA GLU A 10 -6.46 13.72 -10.84
C GLU A 10 -4.99 14.06 -11.11
N GLU A 11 -4.50 15.20 -10.62
CA GLU A 11 -3.08 15.57 -10.74
C GLU A 11 -2.19 14.57 -10.00
N ALA A 12 -2.62 14.09 -8.82
CA ALA A 12 -1.91 13.09 -8.06
C ALA A 12 -1.87 11.73 -8.78
N ALA A 13 -2.96 11.33 -9.43
CA ALA A 13 -3.03 10.13 -10.23
C ALA A 13 -2.02 10.14 -11.40
N LEU A 14 -1.71 11.32 -11.96
CA LEU A 14 -0.70 11.44 -13.03
C LEU A 14 0.74 11.15 -12.57
N LEU A 15 0.98 11.11 -11.27
CA LEU A 15 2.30 10.80 -10.70
C LEU A 15 2.60 9.29 -10.65
N VAL A 16 1.61 8.44 -10.89
CA VAL A 16 1.77 6.99 -10.96
C VAL A 16 2.14 6.58 -12.39
N ASN A 17 3.23 5.85 -12.55
CA ASN A 17 3.73 5.39 -13.85
C ASN A 17 3.41 3.92 -14.09
N ASP A 18 3.47 3.49 -15.33
CA ASP A 18 3.37 2.08 -15.70
C ASP A 18 4.45 1.27 -14.98
N GLY A 19 4.06 0.11 -14.47
CA GLY A 19 4.97 -0.80 -13.77
C GLY A 19 5.32 -0.43 -12.33
N ASP A 20 4.84 0.73 -11.81
CA ASP A 20 5.10 1.13 -10.43
C ASP A 20 4.57 0.11 -9.42
N THR A 21 5.29 -0.03 -8.31
CA THR A 21 4.74 -0.64 -7.09
C THR A 21 4.03 0.43 -6.29
N ILE A 22 2.70 0.28 -6.16
CA ILE A 22 1.86 1.17 -5.37
C ILE A 22 1.41 0.46 -4.08
N ALA A 23 1.62 1.10 -2.94
CA ALA A 23 1.06 0.64 -1.67
C ALA A 23 -0.12 1.53 -1.26
N THR A 24 -1.16 0.91 -0.67
CA THR A 24 -2.35 1.63 -0.21
C THR A 24 -2.64 1.34 1.25
N GLY A 25 -2.91 2.39 2.03
CA GLY A 25 -3.37 2.29 3.42
C GLY A 25 -4.88 2.09 3.50
N GLY A 26 -5.34 1.61 4.65
CA GLY A 26 -6.75 1.43 4.96
C GLY A 26 -7.09 0.07 5.56
N PHE A 27 -8.28 -0.01 6.16
CA PHE A 27 -8.84 -1.22 6.75
C PHE A 27 -10.35 -1.23 6.54
N VAL A 28 -10.86 -2.19 5.79
CA VAL A 28 -12.25 -2.23 5.31
C VAL A 28 -12.55 -0.93 4.54
N SER A 29 -13.44 -0.07 5.02
CA SER A 29 -13.70 1.27 4.44
C SER A 29 -13.10 2.42 5.26
N CYS A 30 -12.35 2.10 6.32
CA CYS A 30 -11.75 3.11 7.19
C CYS A 30 -10.35 3.47 6.71
N ALA A 31 -10.01 4.75 6.78
CA ALA A 31 -8.71 5.28 6.42
C ALA A 31 -8.24 4.90 4.99
N CYS A 32 -9.17 4.61 4.07
CA CYS A 32 -8.86 4.36 2.67
C CYS A 32 -8.70 5.70 1.91
N PRO A 33 -7.67 5.84 1.08
CA PRO A 33 -7.48 7.03 0.23
C PRO A 33 -8.38 6.97 -1.00
N GLU A 34 -9.70 7.01 -0.78
CA GLU A 34 -10.72 6.69 -1.78
C GLU A 34 -10.69 7.65 -2.97
N ALA A 35 -10.51 8.96 -2.74
CA ALA A 35 -10.45 9.94 -3.84
C ALA A 35 -9.23 9.70 -4.74
N LEU A 36 -8.09 9.30 -4.17
CA LEU A 36 -6.88 8.96 -4.93
C LEU A 36 -7.07 7.69 -5.75
N SER A 37 -7.61 6.63 -5.13
CA SER A 37 -7.84 5.35 -5.79
C SER A 37 -8.85 5.49 -6.93
N LYS A 38 -9.94 6.24 -6.72
CA LYS A 38 -10.96 6.54 -7.72
C LYS A 38 -10.41 7.38 -8.89
N ALA A 39 -9.57 8.36 -8.61
CA ALA A 39 -8.93 9.18 -9.66
C ALA A 39 -7.96 8.34 -10.51
N LEU A 40 -7.24 7.41 -9.88
CA LEU A 40 -6.35 6.49 -10.61
C LEU A 40 -7.13 5.51 -11.50
N GLU A 41 -8.22 4.93 -10.99
CA GLU A 41 -9.15 4.11 -11.77
C GLU A 41 -9.69 4.87 -12.98
N LYS A 42 -10.22 6.09 -12.75
CA LYS A 42 -10.74 6.94 -13.82
C LYS A 42 -9.70 7.17 -14.91
N ARG A 43 -8.48 7.55 -14.52
CA ARG A 43 -7.38 7.74 -15.48
C ARG A 43 -7.11 6.47 -16.29
N PHE A 44 -7.06 5.30 -15.64
CA PHE A 44 -6.86 4.04 -16.34
C PHE A 44 -7.99 3.76 -17.35
N LEU A 45 -9.25 3.93 -16.96
CA LEU A 45 -10.40 3.69 -17.84
C LEU A 45 -10.45 4.65 -19.05
N GLU A 46 -9.98 5.88 -18.88
CA GLU A 46 -9.95 6.89 -19.95
C GLU A 46 -8.74 6.75 -20.88
N THR A 47 -7.59 6.29 -20.37
CA THR A 47 -6.32 6.36 -21.11
C THR A 47 -5.63 5.01 -21.31
N GLY A 48 -6.04 3.96 -20.60
CA GLY A 48 -5.32 2.70 -20.53
C GLY A 48 -4.04 2.74 -19.67
N HIS A 49 -3.80 3.83 -18.94
CA HIS A 49 -2.63 4.05 -18.08
C HIS A 49 -3.05 4.59 -16.71
N PRO A 50 -2.32 4.26 -15.62
CA PRO A 50 -1.13 3.41 -15.59
C PRO A 50 -1.50 1.94 -15.76
N ARG A 51 -0.58 1.16 -16.29
CA ARG A 51 -0.73 -0.29 -16.47
C ARG A 51 0.38 -1.09 -15.80
N ASP A 52 0.15 -2.39 -15.65
CA ASP A 52 1.13 -3.33 -15.13
C ASP A 52 1.62 -3.01 -13.70
N LEU A 53 0.78 -2.39 -12.88
CA LEU A 53 1.11 -2.04 -11.50
C LEU A 53 1.32 -3.29 -10.64
N THR A 54 2.18 -3.17 -9.62
CA THR A 54 2.18 -4.06 -8.47
C THR A 54 1.44 -3.38 -7.33
N LEU A 55 0.30 -3.92 -6.89
CA LEU A 55 -0.46 -3.42 -5.76
C LEU A 55 -0.03 -4.14 -4.48
N PHE A 56 0.25 -3.39 -3.40
CA PHE A 56 0.71 -3.92 -2.12
C PHE A 56 -0.11 -3.35 -0.96
N PHE A 57 -0.76 -4.22 -0.16
CA PHE A 57 -1.56 -3.81 0.99
C PHE A 57 -1.60 -4.88 2.09
N ALA A 58 -1.65 -4.45 3.34
CA ALA A 58 -1.74 -5.36 4.49
C ALA A 58 -3.19 -5.80 4.73
N ALA A 59 -4.09 -4.87 5.00
CA ALA A 59 -5.50 -5.14 5.28
C ALA A 59 -6.37 -5.02 4.04
N GLY A 60 -7.43 -5.82 3.95
CA GLY A 60 -8.42 -5.71 2.88
C GLY A 60 -9.17 -4.38 2.93
N GLN A 61 -9.31 -3.74 1.78
CA GLN A 61 -9.91 -2.41 1.60
C GLN A 61 -11.16 -2.49 0.74
N GLY A 62 -12.24 -1.85 1.17
CA GLY A 62 -13.53 -1.80 0.48
C GLY A 62 -14.65 -2.56 1.17
N HIS A 63 -15.85 -2.46 0.60
CA HIS A 63 -17.08 -3.11 1.07
C HIS A 63 -17.63 -4.16 0.12
N ARG A 64 -16.88 -4.59 -0.90
CA ARG A 64 -17.34 -5.48 -1.98
C ARG A 64 -18.39 -4.79 -2.90
N ASP A 65 -18.31 -3.48 -3.02
CA ASP A 65 -19.27 -2.62 -3.73
C ASP A 65 -18.61 -1.72 -4.79
N GLY A 66 -17.38 -2.04 -5.16
CA GLY A 66 -16.60 -1.27 -6.12
C GLY A 66 -15.70 -0.21 -5.48
N THR A 67 -15.64 -0.14 -4.14
CA THR A 67 -14.78 0.79 -3.39
C THR A 67 -13.45 0.16 -2.96
N GLY A 68 -12.52 0.98 -2.48
CA GLY A 68 -11.23 0.53 -1.94
C GLY A 68 -10.39 -0.21 -2.96
N GLY A 69 -10.04 -1.48 -2.68
CA GLY A 69 -9.22 -2.30 -3.56
C GLY A 69 -9.83 -2.59 -4.93
N ASP A 70 -11.15 -2.52 -5.06
CA ASP A 70 -11.86 -2.76 -6.33
C ASP A 70 -11.54 -1.72 -7.41
N HIS A 71 -11.11 -0.50 -7.04
CA HIS A 71 -10.63 0.50 -8.01
C HIS A 71 -9.42 0.04 -8.83
N TYR A 72 -8.66 -0.93 -8.32
CA TYR A 72 -7.51 -1.51 -9.02
C TYR A 72 -7.86 -2.78 -9.81
N GLY A 73 -9.10 -3.27 -9.70
CA GLY A 73 -9.56 -4.54 -10.24
C GLY A 73 -9.89 -4.51 -11.74
N HIS A 74 -9.03 -3.92 -12.56
CA HIS A 74 -9.19 -3.87 -14.01
C HIS A 74 -8.06 -4.63 -14.73
N GLU A 75 -8.44 -5.45 -15.73
CA GLU A 75 -7.45 -6.19 -16.52
C GLU A 75 -6.48 -5.23 -17.22
N GLY A 76 -5.18 -5.46 -17.03
CA GLY A 76 -4.11 -4.61 -17.55
C GLY A 76 -3.70 -3.45 -16.64
N MET A 77 -4.51 -3.06 -15.64
CA MET A 77 -4.12 -2.03 -14.67
C MET A 77 -3.09 -2.58 -13.67
N VAL A 78 -3.35 -3.77 -13.13
CA VAL A 78 -2.42 -4.46 -12.25
C VAL A 78 -1.90 -5.73 -12.92
N LYS A 79 -0.61 -6.01 -12.77
CA LYS A 79 0.01 -7.30 -13.15
C LYS A 79 0.22 -8.20 -11.96
N ARG A 80 0.38 -7.62 -10.76
CA ARG A 80 0.69 -8.33 -9.53
C ARG A 80 -0.02 -7.69 -8.35
N VAL A 81 -0.54 -8.51 -7.48
CA VAL A 81 -1.14 -8.07 -6.22
C VAL A 81 -0.56 -8.87 -5.06
N ILE A 82 -0.05 -8.19 -4.04
CA ILE A 82 0.48 -8.77 -2.81
C ILE A 82 -0.39 -8.23 -1.68
N GLY A 83 -1.27 -9.06 -1.14
CA GLY A 83 -2.25 -8.65 -0.14
C GLY A 83 -2.33 -9.58 1.06
N GLY A 84 -2.72 -9.03 2.20
CA GLY A 84 -2.96 -9.82 3.41
C GLY A 84 -4.40 -10.30 3.55
N HIS A 85 -5.34 -9.69 2.83
CA HIS A 85 -6.76 -10.08 2.86
C HIS A 85 -7.48 -9.64 1.58
N TRP A 86 -8.07 -10.59 0.84
CA TRP A 86 -8.60 -10.38 -0.51
C TRP A 86 -10.13 -10.20 -0.59
N ASP A 87 -10.88 -10.68 0.43
CA ASP A 87 -12.34 -10.76 0.39
C ASP A 87 -13.04 -9.40 0.16
N ARG A 88 -12.37 -8.28 0.48
CA ARG A 88 -12.96 -6.94 0.37
C ARG A 88 -12.95 -6.35 -1.03
N ALA A 89 -12.17 -6.94 -1.95
CA ALA A 89 -12.02 -6.48 -3.33
C ALA A 89 -12.32 -7.62 -4.32
N PRO A 90 -13.60 -7.95 -4.54
CA PRO A 90 -13.98 -9.07 -5.41
C PRO A 90 -13.45 -8.95 -6.83
N LYS A 91 -13.38 -7.75 -7.42
CA LYS A 91 -12.81 -7.57 -8.76
C LYS A 91 -11.34 -8.02 -8.85
N LEU A 92 -10.53 -7.72 -7.82
CA LEU A 92 -9.16 -8.25 -7.75
C LEU A 92 -9.15 -9.77 -7.58
N GLY A 93 -10.06 -10.30 -6.77
CA GLY A 93 -10.24 -11.75 -6.59
C GLY A 93 -10.57 -12.45 -7.90
N ASP A 94 -11.46 -11.90 -8.71
CA ASP A 94 -11.86 -12.45 -10.01
C ASP A 94 -10.68 -12.46 -11.00
N LEU A 95 -9.85 -11.41 -11.02
CA LEU A 95 -8.63 -11.38 -11.84
C LEU A 95 -7.62 -12.46 -11.40
N ALA A 96 -7.48 -12.67 -10.09
CA ALA A 96 -6.60 -13.72 -9.56
C ALA A 96 -7.11 -15.13 -9.90
N LEU A 97 -8.41 -15.40 -9.70
CA LEU A 97 -9.05 -16.68 -10.00
C LEU A 97 -9.03 -17.02 -11.49
N SER A 98 -9.10 -16.01 -12.35
CA SER A 98 -9.02 -16.17 -13.81
C SER A 98 -7.59 -16.17 -14.36
N ASN A 99 -6.57 -16.23 -13.51
CA ASN A 99 -5.15 -16.21 -13.90
C ASN A 99 -4.73 -14.98 -14.76
N LYS A 100 -5.38 -13.83 -14.55
CA LYS A 100 -5.06 -12.57 -15.25
C LYS A 100 -3.96 -11.77 -14.60
N ILE A 101 -3.69 -12.02 -13.32
CA ILE A 101 -2.68 -11.34 -12.52
C ILE A 101 -1.90 -12.33 -11.66
N GLU A 102 -0.66 -12.02 -11.31
CA GLU A 102 0.06 -12.69 -10.25
C GLU A 102 -0.54 -12.29 -8.89
N ALA A 103 -0.83 -13.27 -8.04
CA ALA A 103 -1.54 -13.04 -6.79
C ALA A 103 -0.87 -13.75 -5.62
N TYR A 104 -0.59 -12.97 -4.56
CA TYR A 104 0.00 -13.46 -3.32
C TYR A 104 -0.89 -13.11 -2.14
N ASN A 105 -1.12 -14.08 -1.26
CA ASN A 105 -1.69 -13.86 0.06
C ASN A 105 -0.61 -14.10 1.11
N LEU A 106 -0.17 -13.03 1.77
CA LEU A 106 0.83 -13.09 2.84
C LEU A 106 0.17 -12.75 4.18
N PRO A 107 0.68 -13.27 5.32
CA PRO A 107 0.10 -12.91 6.61
C PRO A 107 0.10 -11.39 6.81
N GLN A 108 -1.06 -10.82 7.13
CA GLN A 108 -1.25 -9.37 7.25
C GLN A 108 -0.24 -8.72 8.20
N GLY A 109 0.00 -9.33 9.37
CA GLY A 109 0.98 -8.83 10.33
C GLY A 109 2.42 -8.85 9.80
N VAL A 110 2.75 -9.81 8.92
CA VAL A 110 4.06 -9.83 8.24
C VAL A 110 4.17 -8.65 7.28
N ILE A 111 3.13 -8.34 6.51
CA ILE A 111 3.14 -7.18 5.61
C ILE A 111 3.34 -5.88 6.40
N SER A 112 2.68 -5.73 7.56
CA SER A 112 2.90 -4.59 8.46
C SER A 112 4.36 -4.47 8.92
N HIS A 113 5.06 -5.59 9.14
CA HIS A 113 6.50 -5.59 9.42
C HIS A 113 7.33 -5.31 8.17
N MET A 114 6.94 -5.83 7.00
CA MET A 114 7.64 -5.59 5.74
C MET A 114 7.80 -4.10 5.44
N TYR A 115 6.80 -3.26 5.73
CA TYR A 115 6.96 -1.81 5.57
C TYR A 115 8.13 -1.25 6.38
N ARG A 116 8.32 -1.71 7.62
CA ARG A 116 9.42 -1.28 8.48
C ARG A 116 10.76 -1.78 7.98
N ASP A 117 10.81 -3.02 7.51
CA ASP A 117 12.03 -3.62 6.95
C ASP A 117 12.43 -2.96 5.63
N ILE A 118 11.47 -2.66 4.76
CA ILE A 118 11.71 -1.88 3.52
C ILE A 118 12.23 -0.48 3.87
N ALA A 119 11.64 0.19 4.86
CA ALA A 119 12.10 1.48 5.34
C ALA A 119 13.54 1.44 5.89
N ALA A 120 13.92 0.34 6.52
CA ALA A 120 15.27 0.13 7.06
C ALA A 120 16.29 -0.40 6.04
N HIS A 121 15.90 -0.59 4.77
CA HIS A 121 16.70 -1.22 3.72
C HIS A 121 17.15 -2.65 4.07
N ASN A 122 16.38 -3.35 4.89
CA ASN A 122 16.60 -4.77 5.17
C ASN A 122 16.27 -5.62 3.93
N ILE A 123 16.92 -6.79 3.82
CA ILE A 123 16.67 -7.75 2.73
C ILE A 123 15.24 -8.32 2.71
N GLY A 124 14.52 -8.19 3.82
CA GLY A 124 13.16 -8.67 4.02
C GLY A 124 12.83 -8.88 5.49
N THR A 125 11.61 -9.32 5.74
CA THR A 125 11.11 -9.64 7.09
C THR A 125 11.44 -11.09 7.42
N ILE A 126 12.17 -11.30 8.50
CA ILE A 126 12.53 -12.65 9.00
C ILE A 126 11.66 -12.96 10.21
N THR A 127 10.86 -14.05 10.11
CA THR A 127 9.91 -14.42 11.17
C THR A 127 9.58 -15.93 11.10
N HIS A 128 9.05 -16.46 12.19
CA HIS A 128 8.46 -17.81 12.22
C HIS A 128 7.00 -17.83 11.71
N VAL A 129 6.37 -16.64 11.62
CA VAL A 129 4.97 -16.51 11.18
C VAL A 129 4.82 -17.00 9.75
N GLY A 130 3.93 -17.96 9.54
CA GLY A 130 3.70 -18.58 8.24
C GLY A 130 4.36 -19.95 8.06
N LEU A 131 5.31 -20.38 8.93
CA LEU A 131 5.86 -21.74 8.89
C LEU A 131 4.73 -22.77 8.97
N TYR A 132 4.80 -23.78 8.11
CA TYR A 132 3.84 -24.89 7.98
C TYR A 132 2.43 -24.50 7.53
N THR A 133 2.20 -23.22 7.18
CA THR A 133 0.95 -22.73 6.60
C THR A 133 1.05 -22.60 5.08
N PHE A 134 0.02 -22.08 4.43
CA PHE A 134 0.03 -21.76 2.99
C PHE A 134 1.12 -20.73 2.58
N ALA A 135 1.62 -19.91 3.52
CA ALA A 135 2.70 -18.96 3.27
C ALA A 135 4.09 -19.61 3.27
N ASP A 136 4.21 -20.84 3.80
CA ASP A 136 5.47 -21.60 3.74
C ASP A 136 5.74 -22.00 2.29
N PRO A 137 6.96 -21.78 1.75
CA PRO A 137 7.32 -22.18 0.39
C PRO A 137 7.05 -23.66 0.07
N ARG A 138 7.16 -24.54 1.08
CA ARG A 138 6.84 -25.97 0.96
C ARG A 138 5.36 -26.24 0.70
N ASN A 139 4.49 -25.26 1.02
CA ASN A 139 3.03 -25.33 0.87
C ASN A 139 2.49 -24.26 -0.10
N GLY A 140 3.35 -23.73 -0.98
CA GLY A 140 2.95 -22.76 -2.00
C GLY A 140 3.53 -21.36 -1.86
N GLY A 141 4.06 -20.96 -0.68
CA GLY A 141 4.72 -19.66 -0.52
C GLY A 141 3.79 -18.45 -0.68
N GLY A 142 2.52 -18.61 -0.32
CA GLY A 142 1.51 -17.56 -0.44
C GLY A 142 0.99 -17.31 -1.86
N LYS A 143 1.40 -18.07 -2.86
CA LYS A 143 0.91 -17.97 -4.24
C LYS A 143 -0.52 -18.48 -4.34
N LEU A 144 -1.39 -17.70 -5.00
CA LEU A 144 -2.83 -18.01 -5.08
C LEU A 144 -3.25 -18.67 -6.39
N ASN A 145 -2.41 -18.63 -7.43
CA ASN A 145 -2.79 -19.15 -8.74
C ASN A 145 -1.57 -19.60 -9.58
N ASP A 146 -1.85 -20.21 -10.73
CA ASP A 146 -0.83 -20.88 -11.55
C ASP A 146 0.11 -19.91 -12.28
N VAL A 147 -0.28 -18.66 -12.52
CA VAL A 147 0.56 -17.66 -13.19
C VAL A 147 1.56 -17.00 -12.24
N THR A 148 1.35 -17.12 -10.93
CA THR A 148 2.24 -16.61 -9.89
C THR A 148 3.43 -17.55 -9.72
N LYS A 149 4.61 -17.17 -10.26
CA LYS A 149 5.79 -18.04 -10.29
C LYS A 149 6.90 -17.61 -9.33
N GLU A 150 7.13 -16.31 -9.18
CA GLU A 150 8.24 -15.81 -8.36
C GLU A 150 8.09 -16.19 -6.89
N ASP A 151 9.21 -16.62 -6.26
CA ASP A 151 9.23 -16.91 -4.83
C ASP A 151 9.54 -15.64 -4.03
N LEU A 152 8.52 -15.06 -3.41
CA LEU A 152 8.66 -13.93 -2.49
C LEU A 152 8.99 -14.38 -1.06
N VAL A 153 8.81 -15.65 -0.76
CA VAL A 153 9.07 -16.23 0.57
C VAL A 153 10.11 -17.34 0.44
N LYS A 154 11.05 -17.40 1.37
CA LYS A 154 12.07 -18.45 1.44
C LYS A 154 12.16 -19.02 2.85
N VAL A 155 12.39 -20.31 2.98
CA VAL A 155 12.84 -20.90 4.23
C VAL A 155 14.33 -20.60 4.40
N ILE A 156 14.69 -20.10 5.56
CA ILE A 156 16.09 -19.88 5.95
C ILE A 156 16.33 -20.49 7.34
N GLU A 157 17.56 -20.79 7.65
CA GLU A 157 17.96 -21.23 8.97
C GLU A 157 18.88 -20.18 9.64
N ILE A 158 18.54 -19.83 10.86
CA ILE A 158 19.34 -18.93 11.68
C ILE A 158 19.52 -19.61 13.05
N GLU A 159 20.80 -19.84 13.43
CA GLU A 159 21.16 -20.47 14.70
C GLU A 159 20.40 -21.77 14.98
N GLY A 160 20.29 -22.62 13.95
CA GLY A 160 19.59 -23.91 14.06
C GLY A 160 18.07 -23.83 14.12
N GLN A 161 17.50 -22.65 13.85
CA GLN A 161 16.04 -22.45 13.84
C GLN A 161 15.54 -22.06 12.45
N GLU A 162 14.53 -22.78 11.97
CA GLU A 162 13.85 -22.39 10.72
C GLU A 162 13.09 -21.07 10.89
N ARG A 163 13.20 -20.22 9.87
CA ARG A 163 12.46 -18.97 9.71
C ARG A 163 12.01 -18.82 8.26
N LEU A 164 11.03 -17.97 8.05
CA LEU A 164 10.67 -17.46 6.72
C LEU A 164 11.28 -16.10 6.51
N LEU A 165 11.89 -15.91 5.34
CA LEU A 165 12.31 -14.61 4.82
C LEU A 165 11.28 -14.16 3.77
N TYR A 166 10.51 -13.14 4.08
CA TYR A 166 9.65 -12.41 3.14
C TYR A 166 10.47 -11.30 2.50
N LYS A 167 10.75 -11.42 1.21
CA LYS A 167 11.67 -10.52 0.50
C LYS A 167 11.15 -9.07 0.48
N ALA A 168 12.03 -8.11 0.78
CA ALA A 168 11.75 -6.69 0.56
C ALA A 168 11.80 -6.35 -0.93
N PHE A 169 11.03 -5.33 -1.32
CA PHE A 169 11.02 -4.75 -2.65
C PHE A 169 10.72 -3.24 -2.55
N PRO A 170 11.15 -2.41 -3.53
CA PRO A 170 10.93 -0.97 -3.48
C PRO A 170 9.45 -0.62 -3.70
N ILE A 171 9.01 0.47 -3.06
CA ILE A 171 7.67 1.05 -3.23
C ILE A 171 7.82 2.39 -3.96
N ASN A 172 7.25 2.51 -5.16
CA ASN A 172 7.36 3.70 -6.00
C ASN A 172 6.38 4.79 -5.60
N VAL A 173 5.17 4.40 -5.18
CA VAL A 173 4.12 5.33 -4.77
C VAL A 173 3.37 4.76 -3.57
N VAL A 174 3.01 5.62 -2.62
CA VAL A 174 2.08 5.25 -1.56
C VAL A 174 0.91 6.22 -1.52
N PHE A 175 -0.31 5.68 -1.48
CA PHE A 175 -1.53 6.42 -1.22
C PHE A 175 -1.96 6.18 0.23
N LEU A 176 -2.04 7.25 0.99
CA LEU A 176 -2.45 7.22 2.40
C LEU A 176 -3.65 8.13 2.64
N ARG A 177 -4.44 7.81 3.65
CA ARG A 177 -5.46 8.67 4.22
C ARG A 177 -5.00 9.17 5.58
N ALA A 178 -5.25 10.45 5.84
CA ALA A 178 -5.08 11.08 7.14
C ALA A 178 -6.21 12.08 7.41
N SER A 179 -6.34 12.55 8.66
CA SER A 179 -7.42 13.45 9.03
C SER A 179 -7.14 14.87 8.54
N TYR A 180 -6.07 15.49 9.05
CA TYR A 180 -5.65 16.84 8.68
C TYR A 180 -4.18 16.86 8.32
N ALA A 181 -3.82 17.74 7.40
CA ALA A 181 -2.43 18.14 7.15
C ALA A 181 -2.22 19.60 7.50
N ASP A 182 -1.02 19.96 7.97
CA ASP A 182 -0.62 21.35 7.96
C ASP A 182 0.04 21.74 6.62
N GLU A 183 0.30 23.03 6.43
CA GLU A 183 0.93 23.56 5.21
C GLU A 183 2.35 23.01 4.93
N TYR A 184 2.97 22.36 5.92
CA TYR A 184 4.29 21.72 5.79
C TYR A 184 4.22 20.23 5.53
N GLY A 185 2.99 19.66 5.46
CA GLY A 185 2.76 18.25 5.19
C GLY A 185 2.76 17.34 6.43
N ASN A 186 2.82 17.89 7.64
CA ASN A 186 2.60 17.10 8.83
C ASN A 186 1.14 16.64 8.89
N CYS A 187 0.89 15.34 9.01
CA CYS A 187 -0.46 14.79 8.96
C CYS A 187 -0.84 14.09 10.27
N THR A 188 -2.09 14.31 10.71
CA THR A 188 -2.67 13.63 11.88
C THR A 188 -3.72 12.62 11.45
N VAL A 189 -3.96 11.61 12.29
CA VAL A 189 -4.97 10.55 12.07
C VAL A 189 -6.01 10.50 13.19
N HIS A 190 -6.18 11.59 13.90
CA HIS A 190 -7.02 11.66 15.12
C HIS A 190 -8.51 11.46 14.87
N ARG A 191 -8.98 11.55 13.61
CA ARG A 191 -10.34 11.25 13.20
C ARG A 191 -10.45 9.93 12.43
N GLU A 192 -9.33 9.29 12.15
CA GLU A 192 -9.31 7.95 11.56
C GLU A 192 -9.48 6.89 12.65
N ILE A 193 -9.80 5.66 12.25
CA ILE A 193 -9.93 4.51 13.18
C ILE A 193 -8.62 4.23 13.95
N GLY A 194 -7.50 4.63 13.39
CA GLY A 194 -6.17 4.47 13.95
C GLY A 194 -5.08 4.77 12.93
N PRO A 195 -3.80 4.66 13.31
CA PRO A 195 -2.68 4.97 12.44
C PRO A 195 -2.46 3.95 11.29
N ILE A 196 -2.98 2.75 11.36
CA ILE A 196 -2.98 1.68 10.34
C ILE A 196 -1.73 1.71 9.44
N ASP A 197 -0.53 1.53 10.02
CA ASP A 197 0.78 1.49 9.35
C ASP A 197 1.18 2.74 8.54
N VAL A 198 0.40 3.84 8.53
CA VAL A 198 0.66 5.01 7.65
C VAL A 198 2.08 5.56 7.78
N THR A 199 2.63 5.60 9.00
CA THR A 199 4.02 6.07 9.24
C THR A 199 5.03 5.14 8.58
N ALA A 200 4.90 3.83 8.81
CA ALA A 200 5.82 2.83 8.25
C ALA A 200 5.73 2.78 6.71
N MET A 201 4.53 2.90 6.15
CA MET A 201 4.30 2.96 4.71
C MET A 201 4.94 4.20 4.08
N ALA A 202 4.77 5.39 4.71
CA ALA A 202 5.40 6.62 4.26
C ALA A 202 6.93 6.51 4.27
N GLN A 203 7.51 5.96 5.34
CA GLN A 203 8.95 5.73 5.47
C GLN A 203 9.46 4.73 4.42
N ALA A 204 8.76 3.61 4.23
CA ALA A 204 9.12 2.60 3.24
C ALA A 204 9.16 3.18 1.82
N CYS A 205 8.13 3.91 1.43
CA CYS A 205 8.05 4.56 0.13
C CYS A 205 9.15 5.62 -0.04
N LYS A 206 9.34 6.49 0.96
CA LYS A 206 10.35 7.54 0.90
C LYS A 206 11.76 6.98 0.80
N ASN A 207 12.08 5.95 1.59
CA ASN A 207 13.39 5.31 1.57
C ASN A 207 13.61 4.43 0.32
N SER A 208 12.55 4.05 -0.37
CA SER A 208 12.62 3.47 -1.73
C SER A 208 12.85 4.50 -2.84
N GLY A 209 12.92 5.80 -2.52
CA GLY A 209 12.98 6.89 -3.51
C GLY A 209 11.63 7.20 -4.16
N GLY A 210 10.55 6.68 -3.59
CA GLY A 210 9.18 6.83 -4.09
C GLY A 210 8.50 8.12 -3.65
N ARG A 211 7.20 8.23 -3.98
CA ARG A 211 6.36 9.40 -3.73
C ARG A 211 5.26 9.09 -2.72
N VAL A 212 5.21 9.89 -1.66
CA VAL A 212 4.20 9.79 -0.60
C VAL A 212 3.10 10.82 -0.86
N ILE A 213 1.89 10.35 -1.14
CA ILE A 213 0.72 11.16 -1.44
C ILE A 213 -0.34 10.88 -0.38
N VAL A 214 -0.75 11.92 0.33
CA VAL A 214 -1.69 11.78 1.46
C VAL A 214 -2.99 12.52 1.15
N GLN A 215 -4.10 11.80 1.16
CA GLN A 215 -5.45 12.36 1.14
C GLN A 215 -5.84 12.80 2.54
N VAL A 216 -6.36 14.01 2.69
CA VAL A 216 -6.81 14.58 3.97
C VAL A 216 -8.17 15.25 3.83
N GLU A 217 -8.90 15.42 4.95
CA GLU A 217 -10.15 16.17 4.97
C GLU A 217 -9.92 17.67 4.76
N LYS A 218 -8.84 18.21 5.33
CA LYS A 218 -8.49 19.63 5.20
C LYS A 218 -7.03 19.93 5.51
N ILE A 219 -6.58 21.07 5.04
CA ILE A 219 -5.28 21.66 5.37
C ILE A 219 -5.49 22.75 6.41
N VAL A 220 -4.64 22.78 7.43
CA VAL A 220 -4.61 23.78 8.50
C VAL A 220 -3.32 24.58 8.46
N GLN A 221 -3.26 25.68 9.21
CA GLN A 221 -2.09 26.54 9.28
C GLN A 221 -0.83 25.75 9.68
N GLY A 222 0.29 26.07 9.04
CA GLY A 222 1.57 25.45 9.32
C GLY A 222 2.00 25.61 10.77
N GLY A 223 2.33 24.50 11.43
CA GLY A 223 2.74 24.47 12.83
C GLY A 223 1.60 24.54 13.85
N SER A 224 0.32 24.48 13.40
CA SER A 224 -0.83 24.51 14.33
C SER A 224 -1.23 23.15 14.88
N LEU A 225 -0.70 22.05 14.32
CA LEU A 225 -0.98 20.70 14.79
C LEU A 225 -0.17 20.40 16.05
N ASP A 226 -0.79 19.67 17.01
CA ASP A 226 -0.04 19.12 18.14
C ASP A 226 0.98 18.09 17.61
N PRO A 227 2.28 18.29 17.87
CA PRO A 227 3.33 17.36 17.41
C PRO A 227 3.14 15.91 17.88
N LYS A 228 2.47 15.71 19.01
CA LYS A 228 2.18 14.35 19.54
C LYS A 228 1.12 13.62 18.74
N LEU A 229 0.28 14.34 17.99
CA LEU A 229 -0.76 13.78 17.14
C LEU A 229 -0.30 13.57 15.70
N VAL A 230 0.88 14.05 15.32
CA VAL A 230 1.44 13.88 13.97
C VAL A 230 1.85 12.43 13.78
N ALA A 231 1.09 11.71 12.96
CA ALA A 231 1.38 10.33 12.58
C ALA A 231 2.29 10.22 11.35
N ILE A 232 2.18 11.19 10.43
CA ILE A 232 3.03 11.26 9.24
C ILE A 232 3.77 12.61 9.25
N PRO A 233 5.05 12.63 9.64
CA PRO A 233 5.87 13.84 9.56
C PRO A 233 6.00 14.35 8.12
N GLY A 234 5.90 15.68 7.95
CA GLY A 234 5.94 16.33 6.63
C GLY A 234 7.22 16.07 5.82
N ILE A 235 8.31 15.68 6.49
CA ILE A 235 9.56 15.29 5.81
C ILE A 235 9.38 14.10 4.86
N TYR A 236 8.39 13.24 5.11
CA TYR A 236 8.08 12.10 4.26
C TYR A 236 7.10 12.44 3.13
N VAL A 237 6.30 13.52 3.28
CA VAL A 237 5.15 13.80 2.41
C VAL A 237 5.58 14.62 1.19
N ASP A 238 5.30 14.14 0.01
CA ASP A 238 5.57 14.82 -1.25
C ASP A 238 4.39 15.66 -1.72
N SER A 239 3.16 15.18 -1.50
CA SER A 239 1.95 15.89 -1.91
C SER A 239 0.75 15.58 -1.02
N ILE A 240 -0.13 16.57 -0.88
CA ILE A 240 -1.42 16.47 -0.19
C ILE A 240 -2.54 16.62 -1.21
N VAL A 241 -3.58 15.81 -1.04
CA VAL A 241 -4.85 15.93 -1.75
C VAL A 241 -5.96 16.15 -0.73
N VAL A 242 -6.80 17.17 -0.93
CA VAL A 242 -7.99 17.38 -0.10
C VAL A 242 -9.16 16.63 -0.72
N GLY A 243 -9.73 15.71 0.03
CA GLY A 243 -10.87 14.89 -0.41
C GLY A 243 -11.55 14.20 0.77
N SER A 244 -12.86 14.03 0.66
CA SER A 244 -13.70 13.33 1.64
C SER A 244 -13.74 11.82 1.37
#